data_17269c4d97cece34941ec97adc809506
#
_entry.id   17269c4d97cece34941ec97adc809506
#
_cell.length_a   1.000
_cell.length_b   1.000
_cell.length_c   1.000
_cell.angle_alpha   90.00
_cell.angle_beta   90.00
_cell.angle_gamma   90.00
#
_symmetry.space_group_name_H-M   'P 1'
#
loop_
_entity.id
_entity.type
_entity.pdbx_description
1 polymer ?
#
loop_
_entity_poly.entity_id
_entity_poly.type
_entity_poly.pdbx_seq_one_letter_code
_entity_poly.pdbx_strand_id
1 'polypeptide(L)'
;MSLQTVRCLYQKSHTGQLEKSRACRKRMSRKNLAPRVDFFLIGTPKSGTTWLSNVLTQHPGISTSYPKEINEITSHKGTFVRDESEPNWKRYERAFSSNGKRIDCSISTFSCPLAPGRISDHWPDAKFILCLREPVSRTISHWRMILETGEDLKNGENWEEFAEAWKDQRLQENSLYGRSMQRWLSYFPRDRFHLIGVEEMRKNPEKTTESVFAHMGVEGISLNTKNVFSNPGSSRRVNNSLGNIISFLESALPGKFRVKIANFLR
;
A
#
# COMPACT_ATOMS: atom_id res chain seq x y z
N MET A 1 28.44 8.25 14.73
CA MET A 1 28.70 7.52 13.47
C MET A 1 27.52 6.60 13.21
N SER A 2 26.83 6.77 12.08
CA SER A 2 25.60 6.00 11.78
C SER A 2 25.93 4.57 11.36
N LEU A 3 25.04 3.63 11.68
CA LEU A 3 25.13 2.21 11.28
C LEU A 3 25.33 1.99 9.75
N GLN A 4 25.08 3.01 8.94
CA GLN A 4 25.32 3.02 7.49
C GLN A 4 26.82 3.14 7.13
N THR A 5 27.63 3.76 7.98
CA THR A 5 29.08 3.92 7.75
C THR A 5 29.82 2.60 8.01
N VAL A 6 29.33 1.78 8.94
CA VAL A 6 29.97 0.50 9.33
C VAL A 6 29.77 -0.60 8.26
N ARG A 7 28.66 -0.62 7.52
CA ARG A 7 28.44 -1.59 6.44
C ARG A 7 29.33 -1.38 5.21
N CYS A 8 29.92 -0.19 5.04
CA CYS A 8 30.82 0.12 3.92
C CYS A 8 32.29 -0.32 4.18
N LEU A 9 32.65 -0.69 5.40
CA LEU A 9 34.03 -0.94 5.80
C LEU A 9 34.47 -2.41 5.78
N TYR A 10 33.60 -3.38 5.51
CA TYR A 10 33.90 -4.80 5.72
C TYR A 10 34.00 -5.68 4.46
N GLN A 11 34.61 -5.20 3.38
CA GLN A 11 35.12 -6.08 2.32
C GLN A 11 36.42 -5.51 1.72
N LYS A 12 37.55 -6.07 2.12
CA LYS A 12 38.88 -5.74 1.57
C LYS A 12 39.22 -6.65 0.38
N SER A 13 39.25 -6.10 -0.82
CA SER A 13 40.12 -6.49 -1.94
C SER A 13 40.27 -5.29 -2.89
N HIS A 14 41.42 -5.13 -3.54
CA HIS A 14 41.77 -3.90 -4.30
C HIS A 14 40.87 -3.61 -5.53
N THR A 15 40.21 -4.61 -6.09
CA THR A 15 39.17 -4.45 -7.14
C THR A 15 37.84 -3.90 -6.59
N GLY A 16 37.52 -4.19 -5.33
CA GLY A 16 36.29 -3.75 -4.68
C GLY A 16 36.19 -2.25 -4.36
N GLN A 17 37.32 -1.50 -4.33
CA GLN A 17 37.27 -0.06 -4.03
C GLN A 17 36.78 0.80 -5.21
N LEU A 18 37.12 0.43 -6.44
CA LEU A 18 36.64 1.12 -7.65
C LEU A 18 35.16 0.84 -7.93
N GLU A 19 34.70 -0.39 -7.71
CA GLU A 19 33.26 -0.74 -7.83
C GLU A 19 32.43 -0.09 -6.74
N LYS A 20 32.94 -0.03 -5.50
CA LYS A 20 32.27 0.66 -4.39
C LYS A 20 32.15 2.18 -4.62
N SER A 21 33.18 2.81 -5.16
CA SER A 21 33.14 4.23 -5.47
C SER A 21 32.19 4.54 -6.64
N ARG A 22 32.07 3.63 -7.61
CA ARG A 22 31.10 3.71 -8.72
C ARG A 22 29.67 3.44 -8.25
N ALA A 23 29.44 2.43 -7.40
CA ALA A 23 28.15 2.15 -6.81
C ALA A 23 27.68 3.28 -5.87
N CYS A 24 28.58 3.84 -5.06
CA CYS A 24 28.30 4.98 -4.20
C CYS A 24 28.03 6.26 -5.01
N ARG A 25 28.80 6.55 -6.06
CA ARG A 25 28.53 7.66 -6.99
C ARG A 25 27.24 7.47 -7.78
N LYS A 26 26.94 6.24 -8.23
CA LYS A 26 25.70 5.91 -8.92
C LYS A 26 24.48 6.03 -7.96
N ARG A 27 24.63 5.68 -6.70
CA ARG A 27 23.60 5.86 -5.64
C ARG A 27 23.39 7.33 -5.30
N MET A 28 24.45 8.15 -5.20
CA MET A 28 24.35 9.59 -4.97
C MET A 28 23.74 10.32 -6.20
N SER A 29 24.08 9.91 -7.42
CA SER A 29 23.49 10.44 -8.65
C SER A 29 22.00 10.09 -8.77
N ARG A 30 21.59 8.88 -8.35
CA ARG A 30 20.17 8.48 -8.31
C ARG A 30 19.39 9.26 -7.26
N LYS A 31 19.99 9.55 -6.09
CA LYS A 31 19.35 10.31 -5.01
C LYS A 31 18.96 11.73 -5.47
N ASN A 32 19.73 12.31 -6.37
CA ASN A 32 19.48 13.65 -6.93
C ASN A 32 18.43 13.69 -8.05
N LEU A 33 17.94 12.53 -8.51
CA LEU A 33 16.92 12.43 -9.57
C LEU A 33 15.51 12.19 -9.03
N ALA A 34 15.40 11.64 -7.82
CA ALA A 34 14.10 11.36 -7.21
C ALA A 34 13.44 12.67 -6.76
N PRO A 35 12.15 12.90 -7.09
CA PRO A 35 11.43 14.08 -6.63
C PRO A 35 11.21 14.02 -5.12
N ARG A 36 10.95 15.18 -4.52
CA ARG A 36 10.56 15.23 -3.11
C ARG A 36 9.21 14.54 -2.91
N VAL A 37 9.15 13.59 -1.99
CA VAL A 37 7.92 13.01 -1.45
C VAL A 37 8.06 12.95 0.06
N ASP A 38 7.08 13.44 0.78
CA ASP A 38 7.14 13.56 2.24
C ASP A 38 6.48 12.35 2.92
N PHE A 39 5.42 11.78 2.30
CA PHE A 39 4.60 10.71 2.86
C PHE A 39 4.22 9.67 1.82
N PHE A 40 3.90 8.47 2.30
CA PHE A 40 3.45 7.36 1.48
C PHE A 40 2.22 6.69 2.11
N LEU A 41 1.08 6.72 1.42
CA LEU A 41 -0.07 5.87 1.71
C LEU A 41 0.16 4.52 0.99
N ILE A 42 0.80 3.59 1.69
CA ILE A 42 1.37 2.37 1.08
C ILE A 42 0.38 1.23 0.89
N GLY A 43 -0.82 1.32 1.43
CA GLY A 43 -1.82 0.24 1.31
C GLY A 43 -2.81 0.23 2.46
N THR A 44 -3.59 -0.86 2.58
CA THR A 44 -3.66 -1.99 1.64
C THR A 44 -4.85 -1.83 0.70
N PRO A 45 -4.85 -2.47 -0.46
CA PRO A 45 -6.03 -2.48 -1.33
C PRO A 45 -7.28 -2.93 -0.58
N LYS A 46 -8.44 -2.31 -0.84
CA LYS A 46 -9.75 -2.62 -0.24
C LYS A 46 -9.89 -2.29 1.27
N SER A 47 -9.02 -1.41 1.79
CA SER A 47 -9.00 -0.97 3.19
C SER A 47 -9.30 0.52 3.38
N GLY A 48 -10.12 1.13 2.51
CA GLY A 48 -10.55 2.52 2.67
C GLY A 48 -9.57 3.58 2.15
N THR A 49 -8.49 3.18 1.50
CA THR A 49 -7.44 4.09 1.00
C THR A 49 -7.96 5.13 -0.02
N THR A 50 -9.01 4.83 -0.77
CA THR A 50 -9.62 5.80 -1.70
C THR A 50 -10.33 6.91 -0.93
N TRP A 51 -11.08 6.56 0.11
CA TRP A 51 -11.69 7.54 0.99
C TRP A 51 -10.62 8.46 1.62
N LEU A 52 -9.59 7.87 2.23
CA LEU A 52 -8.52 8.64 2.89
C LEU A 52 -7.79 9.57 1.89
N SER A 53 -7.42 9.06 0.72
CA SER A 53 -6.78 9.88 -0.31
C SER A 53 -7.65 11.07 -0.72
N ASN A 54 -8.97 10.85 -0.90
CA ASN A 54 -9.91 11.92 -1.28
C ASN A 54 -10.13 12.93 -0.14
N VAL A 55 -10.09 12.51 1.11
CA VAL A 55 -10.10 13.42 2.26
C VAL A 55 -8.83 14.26 2.27
N LEU A 56 -7.66 13.65 2.14
CA LEU A 56 -6.37 14.36 2.14
C LEU A 56 -6.25 15.36 0.98
N THR A 57 -6.82 15.08 -0.18
CA THR A 57 -6.81 15.99 -1.34
C THR A 57 -7.53 17.31 -1.07
N GLN A 58 -8.45 17.37 -0.09
CA GLN A 58 -9.14 18.59 0.28
C GLN A 58 -8.25 19.56 1.09
N HIS A 59 -7.13 19.07 1.62
CA HIS A 59 -6.26 19.89 2.48
C HIS A 59 -5.33 20.75 1.61
N PRO A 60 -5.33 22.10 1.74
CA PRO A 60 -4.58 23.00 0.86
C PRO A 60 -3.05 22.83 0.98
N GLY A 61 -2.57 22.33 2.12
CA GLY A 61 -1.15 22.05 2.38
C GLY A 61 -0.69 20.66 1.96
N ILE A 62 -1.55 19.83 1.34
CA ILE A 62 -1.22 18.47 0.91
C ILE A 62 -1.38 18.33 -0.61
N SER A 63 -0.39 17.74 -1.25
CA SER A 63 -0.41 17.37 -2.65
C SER A 63 -0.42 15.84 -2.78
N THR A 64 -1.60 15.26 -3.04
CA THR A 64 -1.73 13.83 -3.34
C THR A 64 -1.27 13.53 -4.76
N SER A 65 -0.72 12.32 -4.99
CA SER A 65 -0.39 11.88 -6.35
C SER A 65 -1.62 11.81 -7.26
N TYR A 66 -1.45 12.26 -8.51
CA TYR A 66 -2.45 12.11 -9.55
C TYR A 66 -1.81 11.54 -10.83
N PRO A 67 -2.28 10.40 -11.35
CA PRO A 67 -3.35 9.56 -10.76
C PRO A 67 -3.02 9.10 -9.35
N LYS A 68 -4.03 8.77 -8.55
CA LYS A 68 -3.87 8.31 -7.16
C LYS A 68 -2.81 7.23 -7.03
N GLU A 69 -2.84 6.22 -7.90
CA GLU A 69 -1.90 5.09 -7.91
C GLU A 69 -0.94 5.23 -9.08
N ILE A 70 0.07 6.10 -8.92
CA ILE A 70 1.10 6.31 -9.93
C ILE A 70 2.01 5.08 -10.12
N ASN A 71 2.17 4.28 -9.05
CA ASN A 71 2.89 3.00 -9.04
C ASN A 71 4.33 3.04 -9.59
N GLU A 72 5.05 4.16 -9.46
CA GLU A 72 6.45 4.24 -9.95
C GLU A 72 7.44 3.53 -9.03
N ILE A 73 7.19 3.58 -7.70
CA ILE A 73 8.10 2.98 -6.71
C ILE A 73 7.88 1.47 -6.58
N THR A 74 6.63 1.04 -6.69
CA THR A 74 6.26 -0.37 -6.58
C THR A 74 6.47 -1.12 -7.90
N SER A 75 6.93 -2.38 -7.81
CA SER A 75 6.91 -3.31 -8.94
C SER A 75 5.51 -3.89 -9.20
N HIS A 76 4.58 -3.71 -8.28
CA HIS A 76 3.22 -4.21 -8.39
C HIS A 76 2.35 -3.20 -9.15
N LYS A 77 2.05 -3.48 -10.42
CA LYS A 77 1.20 -2.67 -11.28
C LYS A 77 -0.22 -3.28 -11.32
N GLY A 78 -0.93 -3.20 -10.19
CA GLY A 78 -2.18 -3.93 -9.96
C GLY A 78 -1.96 -5.32 -9.40
N THR A 79 -2.95 -6.21 -9.57
CA THR A 79 -2.91 -7.56 -8.99
C THR A 79 -1.99 -8.49 -9.78
N PHE A 80 -2.03 -8.45 -11.09
CA PHE A 80 -1.41 -9.46 -11.95
C PHE A 80 -0.06 -9.05 -12.52
N VAL A 81 0.16 -7.77 -12.77
CA VAL A 81 1.36 -7.28 -13.46
C VAL A 81 2.49 -6.99 -12.48
N ARG A 82 3.68 -7.47 -12.81
CA ARG A 82 4.93 -7.15 -12.12
C ARG A 82 5.90 -6.48 -13.08
N ASP A 83 6.43 -5.35 -12.66
CA ASP A 83 7.40 -4.55 -13.42
C ASP A 83 8.49 -4.05 -12.46
N GLU A 84 9.65 -4.68 -12.53
CA GLU A 84 10.80 -4.37 -11.67
C GLU A 84 11.70 -3.26 -12.24
N SER A 85 11.32 -2.67 -13.36
CA SER A 85 12.08 -1.59 -13.97
C SER A 85 12.34 -0.42 -13.00
N GLU A 86 13.36 0.36 -13.30
CA GLU A 86 13.68 1.57 -12.52
C GLU A 86 12.54 2.59 -12.65
N PRO A 87 12.22 3.32 -11.57
CA PRO A 87 11.18 4.35 -11.58
C PRO A 87 11.43 5.44 -12.64
N ASN A 88 10.40 5.85 -13.32
CA ASN A 88 10.44 7.00 -14.19
C ASN A 88 10.27 8.31 -13.38
N TRP A 89 11.38 8.86 -12.92
CA TRP A 89 11.38 10.04 -12.06
C TRP A 89 10.69 11.27 -12.66
N LYS A 90 10.75 11.46 -13.99
CA LYS A 90 10.05 12.56 -14.67
C LYS A 90 8.53 12.39 -14.62
N ARG A 91 8.05 11.16 -14.82
CA ARG A 91 6.62 10.84 -14.71
C ARG A 91 6.17 10.97 -13.24
N TYR A 92 7.00 10.51 -12.31
CA TYR A 92 6.73 10.58 -10.88
C TYR A 92 6.62 12.02 -10.39
N GLU A 93 7.55 12.90 -10.80
CA GLU A 93 7.50 14.33 -10.45
C GLU A 93 6.20 15.00 -10.93
N ARG A 94 5.74 14.66 -12.14
CA ARG A 94 4.50 15.24 -12.73
C ARG A 94 3.21 14.80 -12.01
N ALA A 95 3.29 13.77 -11.17
CA ALA A 95 2.14 13.28 -10.41
C ALA A 95 1.76 14.19 -9.24
N PHE A 96 2.58 15.17 -8.89
CA PHE A 96 2.35 16.05 -7.76
C PHE A 96 2.23 17.51 -8.19
N SER A 97 1.40 18.28 -7.48
CA SER A 97 1.39 19.73 -7.62
C SER A 97 2.67 20.34 -7.05
N SER A 98 2.95 21.60 -7.41
CA SER A 98 4.14 22.31 -6.93
C SER A 98 4.10 22.67 -5.45
N ASN A 99 2.91 22.76 -4.85
CA ASN A 99 2.68 23.26 -3.50
C ASN A 99 2.31 22.15 -2.51
N GLY A 100 2.71 22.34 -1.24
CA GLY A 100 2.33 21.49 -0.13
C GLY A 100 3.25 20.29 0.12
N LYS A 101 2.87 19.50 1.12
CA LYS A 101 3.50 18.21 1.44
C LYS A 101 3.02 17.15 0.48
N ARG A 102 3.94 16.46 -0.18
CA ARG A 102 3.62 15.45 -1.18
C ARG A 102 3.37 14.08 -0.55
N ILE A 103 2.28 13.43 -0.95
CA ILE A 103 1.96 12.06 -0.54
C ILE A 103 1.70 11.17 -1.75
N ASP A 104 2.49 10.11 -1.89
CA ASP A 104 2.23 9.03 -2.85
C ASP A 104 1.15 8.11 -2.30
N CYS A 105 0.09 7.90 -3.08
CA CYS A 105 -1.05 7.06 -2.72
C CYS A 105 -1.08 5.73 -3.51
N SER A 106 0.07 5.15 -3.83
CA SER A 106 0.21 3.85 -4.51
C SER A 106 0.06 2.69 -3.52
N ILE A 107 -1.14 2.15 -3.43
CA ILE A 107 -1.54 1.22 -2.36
C ILE A 107 -1.00 -0.21 -2.50
N SER A 108 -0.45 -0.58 -3.66
CA SER A 108 0.25 -1.85 -3.86
C SER A 108 1.69 -1.86 -3.32
N THR A 109 2.13 -0.72 -2.77
CA THR A 109 3.50 -0.52 -2.28
C THR A 109 3.80 -1.37 -1.04
N PHE A 110 2.82 -1.59 -0.16
CA PHE A 110 3.03 -2.34 1.08
C PHE A 110 3.44 -3.80 0.87
N SER A 111 2.80 -4.50 -0.08
CA SER A 111 3.12 -5.90 -0.38
C SER A 111 4.36 -6.04 -1.28
N CYS A 112 4.76 -5.00 -1.98
CA CYS A 112 5.89 -5.01 -2.91
C CYS A 112 7.23 -5.26 -2.19
N PRO A 113 8.01 -6.28 -2.60
CA PRO A 113 9.29 -6.58 -1.97
C PRO A 113 10.38 -5.54 -2.24
N LEU A 114 10.31 -4.82 -3.36
CA LEU A 114 11.33 -3.83 -3.76
C LEU A 114 11.10 -2.46 -3.13
N ALA A 115 9.85 -2.12 -2.79
CA ALA A 115 9.47 -0.78 -2.39
C ALA A 115 10.20 -0.27 -1.12
N PRO A 116 10.38 -1.06 -0.03
CA PRO A 116 11.07 -0.57 1.16
C PRO A 116 12.50 -0.12 0.86
N GLY A 117 13.25 -0.91 0.06
CA GLY A 117 14.61 -0.58 -0.33
C GLY A 117 14.67 0.66 -1.22
N ARG A 118 13.81 0.75 -2.23
CA ARG A 118 13.72 1.91 -3.11
C ARG A 118 13.41 3.19 -2.34
N ILE A 119 12.45 3.15 -1.40
CA ILE A 119 12.09 4.31 -0.58
C ILE A 119 13.24 4.66 0.38
N SER A 120 13.84 3.69 1.04
CA SER A 120 14.98 3.93 1.94
C SER A 120 16.17 4.59 1.24
N ASP A 121 16.40 4.26 -0.03
CA ASP A 121 17.50 4.82 -0.80
C ASP A 121 17.28 6.30 -1.17
N HIS A 122 16.05 6.73 -1.38
CA HIS A 122 15.72 8.08 -1.83
C HIS A 122 15.11 8.97 -0.73
N TRP A 123 14.33 8.40 0.17
CA TRP A 123 13.61 9.13 1.24
C TRP A 123 13.80 8.43 2.59
N PRO A 124 15.00 8.47 3.18
CA PRO A 124 15.29 7.74 4.42
C PRO A 124 14.46 8.20 5.63
N ASP A 125 13.91 9.42 5.56
CA ASP A 125 13.06 10.01 6.58
C ASP A 125 11.57 9.94 6.28
N ALA A 126 11.18 9.15 5.26
CA ALA A 126 9.78 8.97 4.86
C ALA A 126 8.90 8.51 6.03
N LYS A 127 7.66 8.99 6.04
CA LYS A 127 6.60 8.52 6.93
C LYS A 127 5.52 7.81 6.13
N PHE A 128 4.92 6.80 6.75
CA PHE A 128 4.01 5.89 6.10
C PHE A 128 2.64 5.90 6.76
N ILE A 129 1.60 5.83 5.95
CA ILE A 129 0.22 5.60 6.37
C ILE A 129 -0.20 4.26 5.79
N LEU A 130 -0.74 3.39 6.65
CA LEU A 130 -1.16 2.05 6.28
C LEU A 130 -2.58 1.78 6.78
N CYS A 131 -3.51 1.68 5.85
CA CYS A 131 -4.89 1.29 6.14
C CYS A 131 -5.01 -0.24 6.12
N LEU A 132 -5.56 -0.79 7.18
CA LEU A 132 -5.74 -2.22 7.38
C LEU A 132 -7.22 -2.57 7.52
N ARG A 133 -7.57 -3.73 7.05
CA ARG A 133 -8.89 -4.35 7.20
C ARG A 133 -8.71 -5.78 7.69
N GLU A 134 -9.74 -6.36 8.29
CA GLU A 134 -9.74 -7.79 8.59
C GLU A 134 -9.33 -8.58 7.33
N PRO A 135 -8.30 -9.46 7.40
CA PRO A 135 -7.64 -10.02 6.22
C PRO A 135 -8.58 -10.80 5.28
N VAL A 136 -9.53 -11.58 5.82
CA VAL A 136 -10.46 -12.37 5.01
C VAL A 136 -11.43 -11.45 4.26
N SER A 137 -12.04 -10.49 4.99
CA SER A 137 -12.95 -9.49 4.40
C SER A 137 -12.26 -8.64 3.34
N ARG A 138 -10.97 -8.30 3.55
CA ARG A 138 -10.16 -7.61 2.55
C ARG A 138 -10.00 -8.47 1.29
N THR A 139 -9.63 -9.73 1.46
CA THR A 139 -9.39 -10.65 0.34
C THR A 139 -10.64 -10.88 -0.47
N ILE A 140 -11.78 -11.17 0.18
CA ILE A 140 -13.07 -11.33 -0.49
C ILE A 140 -13.44 -10.05 -1.27
N SER A 141 -13.24 -8.87 -0.66
CA SER A 141 -13.50 -7.60 -1.34
C SER A 141 -12.59 -7.36 -2.55
N HIS A 142 -11.36 -7.86 -2.51
CA HIS A 142 -10.41 -7.76 -3.61
C HIS A 142 -10.80 -8.71 -4.75
N TRP A 143 -11.03 -9.97 -4.43
CA TRP A 143 -11.50 -10.97 -5.37
C TRP A 143 -12.77 -10.53 -6.12
N ARG A 144 -13.78 -10.05 -5.39
CA ARG A 144 -15.00 -9.51 -6.01
C ARG A 144 -14.70 -8.38 -6.99
N MET A 145 -13.83 -7.46 -6.63
CA MET A 145 -13.43 -6.36 -7.52
C MET A 145 -12.80 -6.90 -8.80
N ILE A 146 -11.93 -7.90 -8.71
CA ILE A 146 -11.28 -8.51 -9.86
C ILE A 146 -12.31 -9.12 -10.81
N LEU A 147 -13.27 -9.90 -10.30
CA LEU A 147 -14.36 -10.46 -11.11
C LEU A 147 -15.18 -9.37 -11.80
N GLU A 148 -15.53 -8.31 -11.06
CA GLU A 148 -16.36 -7.22 -11.57
C GLU A 148 -15.68 -6.42 -12.68
N THR A 149 -14.36 -6.31 -12.62
CA THR A 149 -13.56 -5.58 -13.62
C THR A 149 -13.09 -6.48 -14.75
N GLY A 150 -13.23 -7.81 -14.60
CA GLY A 150 -12.70 -8.82 -15.52
C GLY A 150 -11.18 -8.74 -15.61
N GLU A 151 -10.51 -8.32 -14.53
CA GLU A 151 -9.06 -8.17 -14.50
C GLU A 151 -8.36 -9.53 -14.61
N ASP A 152 -8.92 -10.57 -14.01
CA ASP A 152 -8.46 -11.95 -14.10
C ASP A 152 -8.46 -12.43 -15.56
N LEU A 153 -9.58 -12.35 -16.27
CA LEU A 153 -9.70 -12.79 -17.67
C LEU A 153 -8.76 -12.01 -18.59
N LYS A 154 -8.59 -10.70 -18.38
CA LYS A 154 -7.66 -9.87 -19.15
C LYS A 154 -6.20 -10.29 -18.98
N ASN A 155 -5.88 -10.97 -17.88
CA ASN A 155 -4.55 -11.47 -17.57
C ASN A 155 -4.40 -12.99 -17.77
N GLY A 156 -5.37 -13.64 -18.43
CA GLY A 156 -5.33 -15.06 -18.76
C GLY A 156 -5.64 -15.99 -17.59
N GLU A 157 -6.24 -15.45 -16.53
CA GLU A 157 -6.66 -16.21 -15.34
C GLU A 157 -8.18 -16.39 -15.35
N ASN A 158 -8.68 -17.34 -14.57
CA ASN A 158 -10.10 -17.48 -14.29
C ASN A 158 -10.31 -17.67 -12.79
N TRP A 159 -10.73 -16.60 -12.13
CA TRP A 159 -10.94 -16.57 -10.68
C TRP A 159 -12.43 -16.64 -10.28
N GLU A 160 -13.28 -17.20 -11.14
CA GLU A 160 -14.72 -17.31 -10.88
C GLU A 160 -14.99 -17.97 -9.51
N GLU A 161 -14.23 -19.02 -9.16
CA GLU A 161 -14.31 -19.68 -7.87
C GLU A 161 -13.28 -19.14 -6.90
N PHE A 162 -13.74 -18.69 -5.71
CA PHE A 162 -12.84 -18.13 -4.69
C PHE A 162 -11.77 -19.13 -4.24
N ALA A 163 -12.09 -20.41 -4.16
CA ALA A 163 -11.15 -21.46 -3.75
C ALA A 163 -9.96 -21.58 -4.73
N GLU A 164 -10.21 -21.36 -6.02
CA GLU A 164 -9.14 -21.32 -7.02
C GLU A 164 -8.35 -20.02 -6.95
N ALA A 165 -9.03 -18.88 -6.87
CA ALA A 165 -8.39 -17.58 -6.72
C ALA A 165 -7.49 -17.51 -5.46
N TRP A 166 -7.92 -18.14 -4.37
CA TRP A 166 -7.16 -18.17 -3.12
C TRP A 166 -5.84 -18.93 -3.20
N LYS A 167 -5.68 -19.86 -4.15
CA LYS A 167 -4.41 -20.57 -4.38
C LYS A 167 -3.33 -19.62 -4.93
N ASP A 168 -3.74 -18.53 -5.52
CA ASP A 168 -2.84 -17.56 -6.13
C ASP A 168 -2.19 -16.63 -5.08
N GLN A 169 -0.86 -16.61 -5.06
CA GLN A 169 -0.10 -15.77 -4.14
C GLN A 169 -0.36 -14.27 -4.37
N ARG A 170 -0.69 -13.86 -5.60
CA ARG A 170 -1.00 -12.45 -5.94
C ARG A 170 -2.24 -11.93 -5.20
N LEU A 171 -3.21 -12.81 -4.92
CA LEU A 171 -4.36 -12.47 -4.08
C LEU A 171 -4.01 -12.48 -2.59
N GLN A 172 -3.22 -13.46 -2.15
CA GLN A 172 -2.87 -13.66 -0.73
C GLN A 172 -1.95 -12.58 -0.19
N GLU A 173 -0.92 -12.18 -0.96
CA GLU A 173 0.19 -11.33 -0.50
C GLU A 173 -0.27 -10.02 0.15
N ASN A 174 -1.35 -9.43 -0.34
CA ASN A 174 -1.92 -8.19 0.18
C ASN A 174 -2.60 -8.36 1.55
N SER A 175 -2.85 -9.59 2.02
CA SER A 175 -3.40 -9.92 3.34
C SER A 175 -2.38 -10.49 4.31
N LEU A 176 -1.17 -10.80 3.86
CA LEU A 176 -0.07 -11.30 4.68
C LEU A 176 0.67 -10.13 5.37
N TYR A 177 -0.07 -9.36 6.18
CA TYR A 177 0.41 -8.10 6.78
C TYR A 177 1.68 -8.28 7.59
N GLY A 178 1.78 -9.35 8.40
CA GLY A 178 2.96 -9.62 9.22
C GLY A 178 4.23 -9.79 8.38
N ARG A 179 4.16 -10.56 7.30
CA ARG A 179 5.28 -10.77 6.37
C ARG A 179 5.74 -9.46 5.73
N SER A 180 4.80 -8.66 5.26
CA SER A 180 5.10 -7.36 4.67
C SER A 180 5.68 -6.41 5.70
N MET A 181 5.07 -6.31 6.90
CA MET A 181 5.53 -5.41 7.96
C MET A 181 6.94 -5.77 8.45
N GLN A 182 7.28 -7.06 8.61
CA GLN A 182 8.65 -7.48 8.95
C GLN A 182 9.67 -6.96 7.95
N ARG A 183 9.36 -7.02 6.65
CA ARG A 183 10.20 -6.47 5.59
C ARG A 183 10.36 -4.96 5.71
N TRP A 184 9.28 -4.22 5.95
CA TRP A 184 9.32 -2.77 6.13
C TRP A 184 10.14 -2.36 7.36
N LEU A 185 9.98 -3.07 8.48
CA LEU A 185 10.71 -2.79 9.73
C LEU A 185 12.21 -3.08 9.65
N SER A 186 12.69 -3.80 8.63
CA SER A 186 14.13 -3.93 8.38
C SER A 186 14.76 -2.71 7.71
N TYR A 187 13.94 -1.78 7.22
CA TYR A 187 14.38 -0.52 6.58
C TYR A 187 14.03 0.72 7.38
N PHE A 188 12.90 0.71 8.08
CA PHE A 188 12.36 1.89 8.77
C PHE A 188 11.92 1.54 10.20
N PRO A 189 12.14 2.43 11.18
CA PRO A 189 11.67 2.23 12.55
C PRO A 189 10.14 2.37 12.65
N ARG A 190 9.56 1.81 13.73
CA ARG A 190 8.09 1.72 13.94
C ARG A 190 7.38 3.06 13.95
N ASP A 191 7.99 4.09 14.49
CA ASP A 191 7.45 5.45 14.64
C ASP A 191 7.23 6.15 13.28
N ARG A 192 7.77 5.60 12.20
CA ARG A 192 7.49 6.08 10.85
C ARG A 192 6.14 5.63 10.31
N PHE A 193 5.47 4.68 10.96
CA PHE A 193 4.22 4.08 10.47
C PHE A 193 3.02 4.53 11.30
N HIS A 194 1.98 5.03 10.62
CA HIS A 194 0.66 5.26 11.19
C HIS A 194 -0.32 4.22 10.65
N LEU A 195 -0.86 3.38 11.55
CA LEU A 195 -1.75 2.29 11.20
C LEU A 195 -3.21 2.70 11.46
N ILE A 196 -4.08 2.45 10.50
CA ILE A 196 -5.50 2.81 10.55
C ILE A 196 -6.34 1.58 10.25
N GLY A 197 -7.23 1.19 11.17
CA GLY A 197 -8.26 0.18 10.90
C GLY A 197 -9.41 0.76 10.09
N VAL A 198 -9.90 0.06 9.07
CA VAL A 198 -11.03 0.53 8.25
C VAL A 198 -12.31 0.67 9.07
N GLU A 199 -12.49 -0.14 10.09
CA GLU A 199 -13.62 -0.10 11.01
C GLU A 199 -13.60 1.19 11.85
N GLU A 200 -12.42 1.59 12.35
CA GLU A 200 -12.26 2.85 13.07
C GLU A 200 -12.45 4.05 12.14
N MET A 201 -11.90 4.00 10.94
CA MET A 201 -12.09 5.01 9.91
C MET A 201 -13.58 5.27 9.59
N ARG A 202 -14.40 4.20 9.57
CA ARG A 202 -15.84 4.29 9.34
C ARG A 202 -16.60 4.83 10.53
N LYS A 203 -16.20 4.42 11.73
CA LYS A 203 -16.86 4.79 12.98
C LYS A 203 -16.56 6.24 13.37
N ASN A 204 -15.30 6.65 13.23
CA ASN A 204 -14.78 7.93 13.69
C ASN A 204 -13.92 8.61 12.60
N PRO A 205 -14.52 9.03 11.45
CA PRO A 205 -13.76 9.53 10.30
C PRO A 205 -13.01 10.83 10.62
N GLU A 206 -13.59 11.74 11.42
CA GLU A 206 -12.97 12.99 11.83
C GLU A 206 -11.73 12.72 12.69
N LYS A 207 -11.84 11.91 13.73
CA LYS A 207 -10.74 11.52 14.61
C LYS A 207 -9.63 10.79 13.83
N THR A 208 -10.00 9.96 12.86
CA THR A 208 -9.05 9.30 11.97
C THR A 208 -8.25 10.33 11.18
N THR A 209 -8.92 11.33 10.61
CA THR A 209 -8.28 12.39 9.84
C THR A 209 -7.34 13.23 10.71
N GLU A 210 -7.77 13.63 11.91
CA GLU A 210 -6.94 14.34 12.88
C GLU A 210 -5.66 13.56 13.23
N SER A 211 -5.78 12.25 13.47
CA SER A 211 -4.62 11.40 13.78
C SER A 211 -3.63 11.30 12.60
N VAL A 212 -4.14 11.31 11.36
CA VAL A 212 -3.31 11.35 10.16
C VAL A 212 -2.57 12.68 10.06
N PHE A 213 -3.24 13.80 10.28
CA PHE A 213 -2.61 15.11 10.25
C PHE A 213 -1.52 15.25 11.33
N ALA A 214 -1.79 14.76 12.55
CA ALA A 214 -0.80 14.73 13.61
C ALA A 214 0.44 13.92 13.22
N HIS A 215 0.26 12.73 12.61
CA HIS A 215 1.37 11.92 12.11
C HIS A 215 2.14 12.63 10.98
N MET A 216 1.44 13.29 10.08
CA MET A 216 2.05 14.06 8.99
C MET A 216 2.72 15.35 9.47
N GLY A 217 2.40 15.85 10.67
CA GLY A 217 2.85 17.15 11.15
C GLY A 217 2.35 18.29 10.27
N VAL A 218 1.08 18.20 9.85
CA VAL A 218 0.36 19.26 9.14
C VAL A 218 -0.71 19.84 10.06
N GLU A 219 -1.14 21.07 9.79
CA GLU A 219 -2.19 21.72 10.57
C GLU A 219 -3.51 20.96 10.45
N GLY A 220 -4.20 20.78 11.57
CA GLY A 220 -5.52 20.17 11.59
C GLY A 220 -6.57 21.15 11.08
N ILE A 221 -7.30 20.78 10.04
CA ILE A 221 -8.43 21.55 9.51
C ILE A 221 -9.68 20.68 9.43
N SER A 222 -10.84 21.30 9.52
CA SER A 222 -12.11 20.60 9.32
C SER A 222 -12.30 20.28 7.83
N LEU A 223 -12.45 18.99 7.52
CA LEU A 223 -12.68 18.51 6.15
C LEU A 223 -14.04 17.83 6.04
N ASN A 224 -14.58 17.78 4.84
CA ASN A 224 -15.77 17.01 4.57
C ASN A 224 -15.43 15.53 4.53
N THR A 225 -15.73 14.80 5.62
CA THR A 225 -15.46 13.37 5.74
C THR A 225 -16.68 12.51 5.34
N LYS A 226 -17.90 13.07 5.34
CA LYS A 226 -19.17 12.32 5.16
C LYS A 226 -19.55 12.09 3.71
N ASN A 227 -19.33 13.09 2.85
CA ASN A 227 -19.72 13.04 1.42
C ASN A 227 -18.54 12.70 0.50
N VAL A 228 -17.51 12.09 1.04
CA VAL A 228 -16.35 11.68 0.26
C VAL A 228 -16.63 10.39 -0.48
N PHE A 229 -16.39 10.41 -1.78
CA PHE A 229 -16.52 9.21 -2.61
C PHE A 229 -15.66 8.07 -2.06
N SER A 230 -16.31 7.01 -1.69
CA SER A 230 -15.67 5.71 -1.42
C SER A 230 -16.24 4.73 -2.45
N ASN A 231 -15.43 3.83 -2.98
CA ASN A 231 -15.94 2.75 -3.84
C ASN A 231 -16.72 1.74 -2.97
N PRO A 232 -18.05 1.85 -2.77
CA PRO A 232 -18.77 0.87 -1.98
C PRO A 232 -18.87 -0.41 -2.81
N GLY A 233 -18.29 -1.49 -2.31
CA GLY A 233 -18.47 -2.83 -2.90
C GLY A 233 -19.88 -3.41 -2.67
N SER A 234 -20.86 -2.59 -2.23
CA SER A 234 -22.14 -3.08 -1.71
C SER A 234 -23.28 -3.18 -2.74
N SER A 235 -23.11 -2.70 -3.97
CA SER A 235 -24.19 -2.72 -4.97
C SER A 235 -24.09 -3.83 -6.02
N ARG A 236 -23.22 -4.81 -5.84
CA ARG A 236 -22.82 -5.73 -6.91
C ARG A 236 -23.28 -7.14 -6.62
N ARG A 237 -24.15 -7.66 -7.50
CA ARG A 237 -24.64 -9.06 -7.45
C ARG A 237 -23.47 -10.00 -7.74
N VAL A 238 -23.05 -10.73 -6.73
CA VAL A 238 -22.23 -11.94 -6.91
C VAL A 238 -23.20 -13.12 -7.01
N ASN A 239 -23.12 -13.86 -8.11
CA ASN A 239 -23.89 -15.10 -8.32
C ASN A 239 -23.66 -16.10 -7.16
N ASN A 240 -24.46 -17.15 -7.07
CA ASN A 240 -24.62 -18.14 -5.98
C ASN A 240 -23.36 -18.75 -5.35
N SER A 241 -22.15 -18.34 -5.74
CA SER A 241 -20.84 -18.69 -5.17
C SER A 241 -20.68 -18.31 -3.69
N LEU A 242 -21.52 -17.42 -3.13
CA LEU A 242 -21.46 -17.04 -1.73
C LEU A 242 -21.65 -18.23 -0.76
N GLY A 243 -22.52 -19.16 -1.11
CA GLY A 243 -22.73 -20.37 -0.31
C GLY A 243 -21.47 -21.25 -0.24
N ASN A 244 -20.78 -21.38 -1.36
CA ASN A 244 -19.55 -22.18 -1.47
C ASN A 244 -18.38 -21.51 -0.74
N ILE A 245 -18.30 -20.16 -0.77
CA ILE A 245 -17.29 -19.41 -0.03
C ILE A 245 -17.50 -19.54 1.49
N ILE A 246 -18.74 -19.43 1.94
CA ILE A 246 -19.09 -19.59 3.36
C ILE A 246 -18.69 -20.98 3.84
N SER A 247 -19.07 -22.04 3.11
CA SER A 247 -18.72 -23.42 3.48
C SER A 247 -17.21 -23.68 3.44
N PHE A 248 -16.48 -23.10 2.49
CA PHE A 248 -15.02 -23.19 2.44
C PHE A 248 -14.36 -22.48 3.63
N LEU A 249 -14.78 -21.26 3.95
CA LEU A 249 -14.26 -20.50 5.09
C LEU A 249 -14.60 -21.17 6.42
N GLU A 250 -15.80 -21.76 6.55
CA GLU A 250 -16.22 -22.55 7.70
C GLU A 250 -15.37 -23.81 7.89
N SER A 251 -14.92 -24.44 6.82
CA SER A 251 -14.05 -25.61 6.89
C SER A 251 -12.56 -25.28 7.16
N ALA A 252 -12.09 -24.12 6.70
CA ALA A 252 -10.67 -23.75 6.71
C ALA A 252 -10.22 -22.94 7.95
N LEU A 253 -11.16 -22.40 8.76
CA LEU A 253 -10.82 -21.49 9.84
C LEU A 253 -11.12 -22.07 11.25
N PRO A 254 -10.27 -21.75 12.26
CA PRO A 254 -10.53 -22.10 13.66
C PRO A 254 -11.85 -21.51 14.16
N GLY A 255 -12.57 -22.25 15.02
CA GLY A 255 -13.95 -21.96 15.45
C GLY A 255 -14.27 -20.53 15.93
N LYS A 256 -13.29 -19.83 16.53
CA LYS A 256 -13.46 -18.45 17.00
C LYS A 256 -13.65 -17.41 15.87
N PHE A 257 -13.24 -17.73 14.65
CA PHE A 257 -13.38 -16.86 13.47
C PHE A 257 -14.67 -17.13 12.69
N ARG A 258 -15.25 -18.33 12.81
CA ARG A 258 -16.49 -18.74 12.13
C ARG A 258 -17.69 -17.87 12.49
N VAL A 259 -17.84 -17.55 13.78
CA VAL A 259 -18.96 -16.73 14.29
C VAL A 259 -18.92 -15.29 13.78
N LYS A 260 -17.73 -14.69 13.65
CA LYS A 260 -17.58 -13.32 13.11
C LYS A 260 -17.92 -13.22 11.63
N ILE A 261 -17.59 -14.24 10.85
CA ILE A 261 -17.88 -14.27 9.41
C ILE A 261 -19.37 -14.46 9.15
N ALA A 262 -20.03 -15.35 9.87
CA ALA A 262 -21.47 -15.58 9.76
C ALA A 262 -22.29 -14.32 10.09
N ASN A 263 -21.85 -13.52 11.07
CA ASN A 263 -22.51 -12.26 11.44
C ASN A 263 -22.23 -11.08 10.49
N PHE A 264 -21.17 -11.18 9.71
CA PHE A 264 -20.80 -10.15 8.72
C PHE A 264 -21.48 -10.36 7.35
N LEU A 265 -21.84 -11.60 7.04
CA LEU A 265 -22.44 -11.99 5.75
C LEU A 265 -23.98 -12.04 5.79
N ARG A 266 -24.60 -11.89 6.96
CA ARG A 266 -26.03 -11.65 7.15
C ARG A 266 -26.31 -10.16 7.13
#